data_272d9dd5a916dd989bf5e748a7a59332
#
_entry.id   272d9dd5a916dd989bf5e748a7a59332
#
_cell.length_a   1.000
_cell.length_b   1.000
_cell.length_c   1.000
_cell.angle_alpha   90.00
_cell.angle_beta   90.00
_cell.angle_gamma   90.00
#
_symmetry.space_group_name_H-M   'P 1'
#
loop_
_entity.id
_entity.type
_entity.pdbx_description
1 polymer ?
#
loop_
_entity_poly.entity_id
_entity_poly.type
_entity_poly.pdbx_seq_one_letter_code
_entity_poly.pdbx_strand_id
1 'polypeptide(L)'
;YRYQHRGNALKTRYRQYWDNSELNAAIYTASVETYKKNRELVAAVDANYAARIGNGWNVNMRLNRASQDTFMRRYKFDSSTSLKSEVVAEKLDTERYYRVEASDIQGLSSSDTSETDPTVLPHVFYEKIGPGLRETQTVKTEISAIQVDNDEGHDMSRWTGNVELSDRIDTGGIITEVKTGIIGSYYSVQKKPAGATTKTDDMDRVTPQASIGWRAPVSLAGSSRSIVLEPRLQFAYIGGKDRSADIPNRDSADYRIDEANLFLLNRYQGYDYLRPGSRADMGVSAVANDALVGDVTGFVGASYRLSGKPSSGLTVNDDDNLSDIVASLGINPEMP
;
A
#
# COMPACT_ATOMS: atom_id res chain seq x y z
N TYR A 1 -4.32 -43.75 -7.93
CA TYR A 1 -5.29 -42.78 -7.39
C TYR A 1 -5.92 -43.37 -6.14
N ARG A 2 -5.45 -42.99 -4.92
CA ARG A 2 -6.10 -43.37 -3.66
C ARG A 2 -7.16 -42.32 -3.34
N TYR A 3 -8.43 -42.69 -3.38
CA TYR A 3 -9.50 -41.92 -2.76
C TYR A 3 -9.26 -41.91 -1.24
N GLN A 4 -8.68 -40.84 -0.72
CA GLN A 4 -8.73 -40.58 0.73
C GLN A 4 -10.15 -40.09 1.03
N HIS A 5 -10.87 -40.82 1.85
CA HIS A 5 -12.14 -40.36 2.41
C HIS A 5 -11.89 -39.01 3.11
N ARG A 6 -12.44 -37.93 2.55
CA ARG A 6 -12.50 -36.66 3.25
C ARG A 6 -13.45 -36.89 4.42
N GLY A 7 -12.95 -36.81 5.64
CA GLY A 7 -13.78 -36.88 6.84
C GLY A 7 -14.81 -35.74 6.86
N ASN A 8 -15.78 -35.82 7.75
CA ASN A 8 -16.75 -34.77 7.95
C ASN A 8 -16.10 -33.53 8.54
N ALA A 9 -16.46 -32.36 8.02
CA ALA A 9 -16.05 -31.07 8.55
C ALA A 9 -17.28 -30.26 9.01
N LEU A 10 -17.14 -29.52 10.09
CA LEU A 10 -18.15 -28.66 10.65
C LEU A 10 -17.70 -27.21 10.56
N LYS A 11 -18.59 -26.32 10.12
CA LYS A 11 -18.41 -24.87 10.17
C LYS A 11 -19.49 -24.30 11.10
N THR A 12 -19.05 -23.66 12.17
CA THR A 12 -19.91 -22.93 13.11
C THR A 12 -19.71 -21.44 12.93
N ARG A 13 -20.77 -20.67 12.85
CA ARG A 13 -20.72 -19.21 12.75
C ARG A 13 -21.41 -18.58 13.93
N TYR A 14 -20.81 -17.51 14.47
CA TYR A 14 -21.35 -16.67 15.51
C TYR A 14 -21.29 -15.22 15.06
N ARG A 15 -22.36 -14.45 15.35
CA ARG A 15 -22.44 -13.01 15.09
C ARG A 15 -23.05 -12.33 16.28
N GLN A 16 -22.47 -11.22 16.71
CA GLN A 16 -22.96 -10.39 17.79
C GLN A 16 -22.76 -8.92 17.45
N TYR A 17 -23.79 -8.13 17.74
CA TYR A 17 -23.78 -6.68 17.55
C TYR A 17 -24.03 -6.01 18.91
N TRP A 18 -23.29 -4.93 19.15
CA TRP A 18 -23.47 -4.01 20.26
C TRP A 18 -23.56 -2.59 19.69
N ASP A 19 -23.90 -1.60 20.48
CA ASP A 19 -24.10 -0.21 20.02
C ASP A 19 -22.91 0.35 19.25
N ASN A 20 -21.69 0.04 19.71
CA ASN A 20 -20.46 0.57 19.12
C ASN A 20 -19.50 -0.50 18.60
N SER A 21 -19.91 -1.75 18.53
CA SER A 21 -19.05 -2.83 18.11
C SER A 21 -19.80 -4.01 17.49
N GLU A 22 -19.07 -4.78 16.70
CA GLU A 22 -19.58 -6.01 16.12
C GLU A 22 -18.52 -7.11 16.14
N LEU A 23 -18.97 -8.34 16.31
CA LEU A 23 -18.17 -9.55 16.23
C LEU A 23 -18.78 -10.52 15.21
N ASN A 24 -17.98 -10.93 14.25
CA ASN A 24 -18.29 -12.01 13.33
C ASN A 24 -17.20 -13.09 13.47
N ALA A 25 -17.58 -14.32 13.82
CA ALA A 25 -16.63 -15.40 14.00
C ALA A 25 -17.11 -16.68 13.29
N ALA A 26 -16.17 -17.41 12.72
CA ALA A 26 -16.37 -18.74 12.18
C ALA A 26 -15.29 -19.69 12.71
N ILE A 27 -15.72 -20.84 13.21
CA ILE A 27 -14.84 -21.91 13.63
C ILE A 27 -15.07 -23.09 12.70
N TYR A 28 -13.99 -23.65 12.21
CA TYR A 28 -13.97 -24.80 11.32
C TYR A 28 -13.29 -25.95 12.04
N THR A 29 -13.90 -27.12 12.04
CA THR A 29 -13.32 -28.33 12.66
C THR A 29 -13.51 -29.54 11.76
N ALA A 30 -12.54 -30.41 11.74
CA ALA A 30 -12.66 -31.71 11.08
C ALA A 30 -11.81 -32.77 11.81
N SER A 31 -12.22 -34.02 11.68
CA SER A 31 -11.41 -35.16 12.10
C SER A 31 -10.72 -35.76 10.88
N VAL A 32 -9.40 -35.69 10.86
CA VAL A 32 -8.55 -36.17 9.75
C VAL A 32 -7.84 -37.44 10.14
N GLU A 33 -7.89 -38.44 9.30
CA GLU A 33 -7.09 -39.63 9.47
C GLU A 33 -5.66 -39.41 8.98
N THR A 34 -4.71 -39.52 9.87
CA THR A 34 -3.27 -39.40 9.54
C THR A 34 -2.76 -40.67 8.86
N TYR A 35 -1.57 -40.60 8.23
CA TYR A 35 -0.91 -41.72 7.56
C TYR A 35 -0.72 -42.95 8.48
N LYS A 36 -0.62 -42.74 9.80
CA LYS A 36 -0.53 -43.76 10.83
C LYS A 36 -1.87 -44.34 11.29
N LYS A 37 -2.98 -44.04 10.60
CA LYS A 37 -4.37 -44.40 10.92
C LYS A 37 -4.89 -43.88 12.27
N ASN A 38 -4.22 -42.86 12.84
CA ASN A 38 -4.74 -42.13 13.99
C ASN A 38 -5.66 -41.03 13.52
N ARG A 39 -6.68 -40.73 14.29
CA ARG A 39 -7.57 -39.58 14.04
C ARG A 39 -7.04 -38.33 14.77
N GLU A 40 -6.85 -37.27 14.04
CA GLU A 40 -6.43 -35.99 14.56
C GLU A 40 -7.51 -34.95 14.34
N LEU A 41 -7.78 -34.14 15.37
CA LEU A 41 -8.70 -33.00 15.26
C LEU A 41 -7.92 -31.83 14.66
N VAL A 42 -8.41 -31.33 13.54
CA VAL A 42 -7.90 -30.12 12.90
C VAL A 42 -8.93 -29.01 13.02
N ALA A 43 -8.47 -27.79 13.23
CA ALA A 43 -9.33 -26.65 13.41
C ALA A 43 -8.78 -25.39 12.71
N ALA A 44 -9.68 -24.48 12.37
CA ALA A 44 -9.33 -23.12 11.98
C ALA A 44 -10.33 -22.14 12.56
N VAL A 45 -9.88 -20.91 12.74
CA VAL A 45 -10.71 -19.79 13.20
C VAL A 45 -10.57 -18.63 12.22
N ASP A 46 -11.69 -17.98 11.90
CA ASP A 46 -11.76 -16.71 11.19
C ASP A 46 -12.72 -15.83 11.99
N ALA A 47 -12.20 -14.83 12.68
CA ALA A 47 -12.96 -13.93 13.52
C ALA A 47 -12.58 -12.48 13.23
N ASN A 48 -13.60 -11.63 13.09
CA ASN A 48 -13.44 -10.20 12.85
C ASN A 48 -14.23 -9.45 13.94
N TYR A 49 -13.55 -8.54 14.63
CA TYR A 49 -14.13 -7.64 15.60
C TYR A 49 -13.85 -6.21 15.18
N ALA A 50 -14.90 -5.40 15.11
CA ALA A 50 -14.80 -3.97 14.83
C ALA A 50 -15.48 -3.19 15.97
N ALA A 51 -14.83 -2.14 16.47
CA ALA A 51 -15.35 -1.30 17.52
C ALA A 51 -14.99 0.16 17.33
N ARG A 52 -15.93 1.06 17.69
CA ARG A 52 -15.66 2.47 17.90
C ARG A 52 -15.50 2.72 19.38
N ILE A 53 -14.32 3.15 19.80
CA ILE A 53 -14.02 3.46 21.18
C ILE A 53 -13.89 4.96 21.39
N GLY A 54 -13.85 5.41 22.64
CA GLY A 54 -13.87 6.83 23.00
C GLY A 54 -12.88 7.69 22.21
N ASN A 55 -13.19 8.97 22.05
CA ASN A 55 -12.37 9.98 21.35
C ASN A 55 -12.13 9.70 19.85
N GLY A 56 -13.05 8.99 19.16
CA GLY A 56 -13.01 8.81 17.71
C GLY A 56 -12.03 7.74 17.21
N TRP A 57 -11.58 6.84 18.07
CA TRP A 57 -10.80 5.69 17.66
C TRP A 57 -11.67 4.58 17.09
N ASN A 58 -11.24 4.03 15.96
CA ASN A 58 -11.75 2.78 15.39
C ASN A 58 -10.72 1.68 15.64
N VAL A 59 -11.19 0.54 16.16
CA VAL A 59 -10.37 -0.64 16.40
C VAL A 59 -10.91 -1.79 15.59
N ASN A 60 -10.07 -2.39 14.77
CA ASN A 60 -10.38 -3.58 13.99
C ASN A 60 -9.41 -4.69 14.39
N MET A 61 -9.97 -5.86 14.72
CA MET A 61 -9.18 -7.06 15.04
C MET A 61 -9.62 -8.19 14.13
N ARG A 62 -8.68 -8.85 13.54
CA ARG A 62 -8.89 -10.07 12.75
C ARG A 62 -8.00 -11.17 13.30
N LEU A 63 -8.61 -12.29 13.64
CA LEU A 63 -7.93 -13.52 13.98
C LEU A 63 -8.21 -14.53 12.88
N ASN A 64 -7.19 -14.92 12.13
CA ASN A 64 -7.30 -15.91 11.07
C ASN A 64 -6.13 -16.89 11.16
N ARG A 65 -6.41 -18.11 11.64
CA ARG A 65 -5.41 -19.14 11.92
C ARG A 65 -5.97 -20.53 11.63
N ALA A 66 -5.11 -21.42 11.16
CA ALA A 66 -5.41 -22.83 10.96
C ALA A 66 -4.37 -23.70 11.67
N SER A 67 -4.80 -24.82 12.23
CA SER A 67 -3.91 -25.81 12.86
C SER A 67 -3.04 -26.59 11.85
N GLN A 68 -3.45 -26.61 10.58
CA GLN A 68 -2.72 -27.21 9.47
C GLN A 68 -2.89 -26.38 8.21
N ASP A 69 -1.82 -26.17 7.46
CA ASP A 69 -1.77 -25.28 6.29
C ASP A 69 -2.72 -25.72 5.16
N THR A 70 -2.89 -27.01 4.96
CA THR A 70 -3.75 -27.55 3.90
C THR A 70 -5.22 -27.66 4.29
N PHE A 71 -5.57 -27.42 5.57
CA PHE A 71 -6.90 -27.70 6.11
C PHE A 71 -8.00 -26.93 5.37
N MET A 72 -7.88 -25.62 5.27
CA MET A 72 -8.90 -24.74 4.67
C MET A 72 -9.12 -25.08 3.20
N ARG A 73 -8.06 -25.30 2.43
CA ARG A 73 -8.11 -25.67 1.02
C ARG A 73 -8.66 -27.09 0.82
N ARG A 74 -8.27 -28.03 1.67
CA ARG A 74 -8.70 -29.44 1.61
C ARG A 74 -10.22 -29.58 1.71
N TYR A 75 -10.86 -28.79 2.57
CA TYR A 75 -12.30 -28.82 2.77
C TYR A 75 -13.05 -27.73 1.97
N LYS A 76 -12.34 -26.98 1.11
CA LYS A 76 -12.90 -25.91 0.27
C LYS A 76 -13.58 -24.80 1.08
N PHE A 77 -13.09 -24.51 2.28
CA PHE A 77 -13.55 -23.40 3.11
C PHE A 77 -12.96 -22.07 2.64
N ASP A 78 -11.67 -22.09 2.27
CA ASP A 78 -10.91 -20.97 1.74
C ASP A 78 -9.81 -21.48 0.80
N SER A 79 -9.48 -20.68 -0.22
CA SER A 79 -8.41 -20.95 -1.20
C SER A 79 -7.21 -20.02 -1.05
N SER A 80 -7.18 -19.18 -0.03
CA SER A 80 -6.09 -18.26 0.27
C SER A 80 -4.75 -19.01 0.40
N THR A 81 -3.68 -18.34 0.02
CA THR A 81 -2.29 -18.85 0.16
C THR A 81 -1.68 -18.51 1.50
N SER A 82 -2.28 -17.57 2.24
CA SER A 82 -1.87 -17.18 3.60
C SER A 82 -3.07 -16.73 4.43
N LEU A 83 -2.92 -16.78 5.76
CA LEU A 83 -3.89 -16.28 6.74
C LEU A 83 -3.24 -15.14 7.52
N LYS A 84 -3.85 -13.96 7.52
CA LYS A 84 -3.39 -12.78 8.27
C LYS A 84 -4.23 -12.59 9.52
N SER A 85 -3.58 -12.56 10.66
CA SER A 85 -4.14 -12.08 11.93
C SER A 85 -3.62 -10.67 12.18
N GLU A 86 -4.49 -9.73 12.56
CA GLU A 86 -4.10 -8.33 12.76
C GLU A 86 -4.96 -7.62 13.79
N VAL A 87 -4.37 -6.61 14.42
CA VAL A 87 -5.04 -5.62 15.23
C VAL A 87 -4.65 -4.25 14.69
N VAL A 88 -5.64 -3.44 14.34
CA VAL A 88 -5.46 -2.08 13.84
C VAL A 88 -6.28 -1.14 14.70
N ALA A 89 -5.65 -0.12 15.26
CA ALA A 89 -6.31 1.00 15.90
C ALA A 89 -5.99 2.27 15.11
N GLU A 90 -7.01 3.00 14.69
CA GLU A 90 -6.83 4.21 13.90
C GLU A 90 -7.77 5.32 14.34
N LYS A 91 -7.32 6.55 14.16
CA LYS A 91 -8.09 7.75 14.43
C LYS A 91 -7.80 8.79 13.36
N LEU A 92 -8.85 9.37 12.81
CA LEU A 92 -8.80 10.50 11.89
C LEU A 92 -9.48 11.70 12.55
N ASP A 93 -8.72 12.78 12.72
CA ASP A 93 -9.22 14.12 13.04
C ASP A 93 -9.14 14.98 11.76
N THR A 94 -9.55 16.24 11.84
CA THR A 94 -9.55 17.17 10.68
C THR A 94 -8.18 17.33 10.01
N GLU A 95 -7.11 17.31 10.79
CA GLU A 95 -5.73 17.55 10.30
C GLU A 95 -4.78 16.40 10.58
N ARG A 96 -5.21 15.36 11.35
CA ARG A 96 -4.31 14.35 11.89
C ARG A 96 -4.86 12.96 11.69
N TYR A 97 -3.98 12.07 11.28
CA TYR A 97 -4.25 10.64 11.22
C TYR A 97 -3.27 9.88 12.09
N TYR A 98 -3.78 8.94 12.85
CA TYR A 98 -3.03 8.04 13.71
C TYR A 98 -3.37 6.61 13.36
N ARG A 99 -2.37 5.76 13.27
CA ARG A 99 -2.56 4.31 13.08
C ARG A 99 -1.52 3.55 13.89
N VAL A 100 -1.99 2.52 14.58
CA VAL A 100 -1.14 1.53 15.24
C VAL A 100 -1.62 0.17 14.77
N GLU A 101 -0.70 -0.63 14.29
CA GLU A 101 -0.99 -1.96 13.74
C GLU A 101 -0.02 -2.99 14.33
N ALA A 102 -0.55 -4.19 14.58
CA ALA A 102 0.21 -5.39 14.82
C ALA A 102 -0.36 -6.51 13.95
N SER A 103 0.48 -7.27 13.28
CA SER A 103 0.00 -8.34 12.41
C SER A 103 0.97 -9.51 12.37
N ASP A 104 0.41 -10.68 12.10
CA ASP A 104 1.11 -11.93 11.97
C ASP A 104 0.51 -12.72 10.80
N ILE A 105 1.36 -13.31 9.97
CA ILE A 105 0.97 -14.05 8.77
C ILE A 105 1.32 -15.52 8.95
N GLN A 106 0.38 -16.39 8.63
CA GLN A 106 0.59 -17.83 8.49
C GLN A 106 0.54 -18.20 7.01
N GLY A 107 1.64 -18.64 6.43
CA GLY A 107 1.69 -19.21 5.08
C GLY A 107 0.93 -20.55 5.03
N LEU A 108 0.28 -20.84 3.91
CA LEU A 108 -0.50 -22.06 3.68
C LEU A 108 0.03 -22.89 2.50
N SER A 109 1.18 -22.52 1.94
CA SER A 109 1.85 -23.31 0.92
C SER A 109 2.80 -24.32 1.55
N SER A 110 3.02 -25.45 0.91
CA SER A 110 4.03 -26.43 1.36
C SER A 110 5.48 -25.92 1.23
N SER A 111 5.67 -24.79 0.52
CA SER A 111 6.94 -24.08 0.41
C SER A 111 7.09 -22.96 1.44
N ASP A 112 6.00 -22.58 2.10
CA ASP A 112 6.03 -21.56 3.14
C ASP A 112 6.44 -22.24 4.45
N THR A 113 7.41 -21.68 5.13
CA THR A 113 7.79 -22.08 6.47
C THR A 113 7.37 -20.98 7.43
N SER A 114 6.96 -21.35 8.63
CA SER A 114 6.66 -20.37 9.69
C SER A 114 7.86 -19.46 9.99
N GLU A 115 9.05 -19.87 9.57
CA GLU A 115 10.31 -19.18 9.75
C GLU A 115 10.48 -17.96 8.83
N THR A 116 9.78 -17.95 7.66
CA THR A 116 9.83 -16.86 6.68
C THR A 116 8.62 -15.94 6.73
N ASP A 117 7.58 -16.33 7.46
CA ASP A 117 6.37 -15.54 7.58
C ASP A 117 6.61 -14.32 8.50
N PRO A 118 6.35 -13.08 8.05
CA PRO A 118 6.69 -11.90 8.83
C PRO A 118 5.67 -11.65 9.95
N THR A 119 6.18 -11.32 11.13
CA THR A 119 5.43 -10.74 12.23
C THR A 119 5.75 -9.26 12.34
N VAL A 120 4.74 -8.40 12.30
CA VAL A 120 4.88 -6.94 12.45
C VAL A 120 4.42 -6.54 13.84
N LEU A 121 5.35 -6.05 14.69
CA LEU A 121 5.08 -5.69 16.08
C LEU A 121 5.99 -4.56 16.59
N PRO A 122 5.52 -3.30 16.70
CA PRO A 122 4.34 -2.70 16.07
C PRO A 122 4.67 -2.01 14.75
N HIS A 123 3.62 -1.58 14.01
CA HIS A 123 3.73 -0.51 13.03
C HIS A 123 2.94 0.70 13.56
N VAL A 124 3.61 1.82 13.76
CA VAL A 124 3.03 3.08 14.22
C VAL A 124 3.16 4.09 13.09
N PHE A 125 2.08 4.76 12.75
CA PHE A 125 2.03 5.82 11.76
C PHE A 125 1.27 7.03 12.29
N TYR A 126 1.84 8.20 12.07
CA TYR A 126 1.24 9.50 12.35
C TYR A 126 1.40 10.41 11.16
N GLU A 127 0.34 11.07 10.76
CA GLU A 127 0.34 12.12 9.74
C GLU A 127 -0.36 13.37 10.28
N LYS A 128 0.20 14.52 9.96
CA LYS A 128 -0.45 15.81 10.14
C LYS A 128 -0.34 16.62 8.87
N ILE A 129 -1.49 17.16 8.42
CA ILE A 129 -1.59 18.12 7.32
C ILE A 129 -2.13 19.42 7.90
N GLY A 130 -1.39 20.51 7.74
CA GLY A 130 -1.76 21.81 8.28
C GLY A 130 -1.36 22.96 7.36
N PRO A 131 -1.77 24.19 7.68
CA PRO A 131 -1.40 25.36 6.91
C PRO A 131 0.10 25.65 6.99
N GLY A 132 0.66 26.18 5.90
CA GLY A 132 2.01 26.72 5.87
C GLY A 132 2.07 28.19 6.32
N LEU A 133 3.14 28.88 5.88
CA LEU A 133 3.32 30.33 6.19
C LEU A 133 2.42 31.22 5.34
N ARG A 134 1.90 30.75 4.20
CA ARG A 134 0.97 31.42 3.33
C ARG A 134 -0.30 30.60 3.18
N GLU A 135 -1.41 31.22 2.83
CA GLU A 135 -2.70 30.56 2.60
C GLU A 135 -2.65 29.52 1.46
N THR A 136 -1.76 29.72 0.49
CA THR A 136 -1.52 28.80 -0.63
C THR A 136 -0.71 27.58 -0.26
N GLN A 137 -0.14 27.55 0.95
CA GLN A 137 0.80 26.55 1.41
C GLN A 137 0.18 25.54 2.37
N THR A 138 0.60 24.30 2.21
CA THR A 138 0.26 23.20 3.10
C THR A 138 1.54 22.50 3.54
N VAL A 139 1.64 22.20 4.83
CA VAL A 139 2.73 21.40 5.39
C VAL A 139 2.18 20.04 5.79
N LYS A 140 2.78 18.99 5.24
CA LYS A 140 2.54 17.61 5.63
C LYS A 140 3.72 17.11 6.45
N THR A 141 3.44 16.49 7.60
CA THR A 141 4.43 15.84 8.46
C THR A 141 3.99 14.40 8.71
N GLU A 142 4.88 13.45 8.48
CA GLU A 142 4.65 12.03 8.72
C GLU A 142 5.73 11.46 9.63
N ILE A 143 5.33 10.56 10.53
CA ILE A 143 6.23 9.78 11.37
C ILE A 143 5.79 8.32 11.25
N SER A 144 6.73 7.43 10.93
CA SER A 144 6.48 6.00 10.85
C SER A 144 7.55 5.23 11.61
N ALA A 145 7.12 4.26 12.42
CA ALA A 145 8.01 3.32 13.07
C ALA A 145 7.46 1.91 12.86
N ILE A 146 8.30 1.00 12.39
CA ILE A 146 7.92 -0.40 12.14
C ILE A 146 9.00 -1.34 12.65
N GLN A 147 8.56 -2.41 13.30
CA GLN A 147 9.37 -3.56 13.64
C GLN A 147 8.82 -4.79 12.91
N VAL A 148 9.67 -5.48 12.19
CA VAL A 148 9.36 -6.73 11.48
C VAL A 148 10.29 -7.81 11.96
N ASP A 149 9.73 -8.88 12.50
CA ASP A 149 10.48 -10.02 12.99
C ASP A 149 10.17 -11.24 12.10
N ASN A 150 11.20 -12.04 11.83
CA ASN A 150 11.09 -13.35 11.18
C ASN A 150 11.94 -14.34 11.96
N ASP A 151 11.54 -15.58 12.00
CA ASP A 151 12.34 -16.63 12.62
C ASP A 151 13.62 -16.89 11.81
N GLU A 152 13.50 -16.88 10.47
CA GLU A 152 14.62 -16.92 9.53
C GLU A 152 14.57 -15.71 8.58
N GLY A 153 15.71 -15.31 8.05
CA GLY A 153 15.81 -14.23 7.07
C GLY A 153 16.26 -12.91 7.67
N HIS A 154 15.42 -11.89 7.63
CA HIS A 154 15.81 -10.52 8.04
C HIS A 154 14.77 -9.94 8.98
N ASP A 155 15.18 -9.63 10.21
CA ASP A 155 14.44 -8.70 11.05
C ASP A 155 14.79 -7.28 10.64
N MET A 156 13.84 -6.36 10.79
CA MET A 156 14.05 -4.96 10.46
C MET A 156 13.30 -4.06 11.43
N SER A 157 14.01 -3.10 11.98
CA SER A 157 13.41 -1.94 12.64
C SER A 157 13.65 -0.72 11.79
N ARG A 158 12.62 0.09 11.56
CA ARG A 158 12.73 1.35 10.83
C ARG A 158 12.02 2.46 11.57
N TRP A 159 12.68 3.62 11.59
CA TRP A 159 12.12 4.92 12.02
C TRP A 159 12.22 5.88 10.85
N THR A 160 11.13 6.52 10.49
CA THR A 160 11.07 7.46 9.38
C THR A 160 10.33 8.72 9.80
N GLY A 161 10.89 9.87 9.45
CA GLY A 161 10.24 11.17 9.50
C GLY A 161 10.21 11.77 8.11
N ASN A 162 9.08 12.34 7.69
CA ASN A 162 8.91 13.07 6.44
C ASN A 162 8.28 14.42 6.72
N VAL A 163 8.83 15.46 6.10
CA VAL A 163 8.24 16.81 6.09
C VAL A 163 8.18 17.27 4.65
N GLU A 164 6.99 17.66 4.19
CA GLU A 164 6.75 18.17 2.85
C GLU A 164 5.98 19.48 2.93
N LEU A 165 6.47 20.50 2.22
CA LEU A 165 5.80 21.77 1.95
C LEU A 165 5.28 21.74 0.53
N SER A 166 3.99 21.99 0.35
CA SER A 166 3.33 22.19 -0.94
C SER A 166 2.87 23.63 -1.04
N ASP A 167 3.09 24.28 -2.18
CA ASP A 167 2.59 25.63 -2.50
C ASP A 167 1.82 25.56 -3.82
N ARG A 168 0.57 26.04 -3.82
CA ARG A 168 -0.31 26.02 -4.99
C ARG A 168 -0.69 27.45 -5.36
N ILE A 169 -0.23 27.87 -6.55
CA ILE A 169 -0.39 29.22 -7.06
C ILE A 169 -1.24 29.17 -8.34
N ASP A 170 -2.33 29.88 -8.39
CA ASP A 170 -3.15 30.07 -9.60
C ASP A 170 -2.83 31.43 -10.24
N THR A 171 -2.44 31.40 -11.50
CA THR A 171 -2.12 32.61 -12.27
C THR A 171 -2.81 32.55 -13.63
N GLY A 172 -3.96 33.20 -13.77
CA GLY A 172 -4.65 33.30 -15.05
C GLY A 172 -5.13 31.97 -15.61
N GLY A 173 -5.54 31.03 -14.74
CA GLY A 173 -6.02 29.70 -15.12
C GLY A 173 -4.90 28.65 -15.27
N ILE A 174 -3.63 29.02 -15.06
CA ILE A 174 -2.52 28.07 -14.93
C ILE A 174 -2.26 27.87 -13.45
N ILE A 175 -2.41 26.62 -13.01
CA ILE A 175 -2.15 26.21 -11.65
C ILE A 175 -0.72 25.67 -11.58
N THR A 176 0.14 26.36 -10.83
CA THR A 176 1.51 25.93 -10.52
C THR A 176 1.53 25.28 -9.14
N GLU A 177 2.05 24.08 -9.02
CA GLU A 177 2.22 23.36 -7.75
C GLU A 177 3.71 23.10 -7.52
N VAL A 178 4.24 23.59 -6.42
CA VAL A 178 5.61 23.37 -5.99
C VAL A 178 5.59 22.52 -4.74
N LYS A 179 6.32 21.40 -4.73
CA LYS A 179 6.51 20.56 -3.56
C LYS A 179 7.98 20.47 -3.23
N THR A 180 8.31 20.57 -1.97
CA THR A 180 9.67 20.34 -1.48
C THR A 180 9.59 19.64 -0.13
N GLY A 181 10.48 18.70 0.10
CA GLY A 181 10.45 17.92 1.33
C GLY A 181 11.75 17.18 1.59
N ILE A 182 11.78 16.54 2.73
CA ILE A 182 12.88 15.70 3.18
C ILE A 182 12.35 14.50 3.93
N ILE A 183 12.83 13.32 3.55
CA ILE A 183 12.58 12.07 4.26
C ILE A 183 13.88 11.66 4.95
N GLY A 184 13.84 11.49 6.28
CA GLY A 184 14.92 10.92 7.08
C GLY A 184 14.51 9.55 7.59
N SER A 185 15.31 8.52 7.36
CA SER A 185 15.03 7.16 7.84
C SER A 185 16.27 6.56 8.50
N TYR A 186 16.05 5.85 9.60
CA TYR A 186 17.03 5.00 10.24
C TYR A 186 16.54 3.55 10.20
N TYR A 187 17.44 2.65 9.82
CA TYR A 187 17.17 1.22 9.72
C TYR A 187 18.17 0.45 10.57
N SER A 188 17.67 -0.55 11.29
CA SER A 188 18.48 -1.60 11.88
C SER A 188 18.02 -2.93 11.28
N VAL A 189 18.88 -3.57 10.51
CA VAL A 189 18.58 -4.81 9.79
C VAL A 189 19.41 -5.93 10.37
N GLN A 190 18.76 -6.91 10.96
CA GLN A 190 19.40 -8.11 11.49
C GLN A 190 19.24 -9.25 10.49
N LYS A 191 20.35 -9.69 9.90
CA LYS A 191 20.40 -10.84 8.98
C LYS A 191 20.58 -12.12 9.77
N LYS A 192 19.64 -13.06 9.63
CA LYS A 192 19.66 -14.38 10.28
C LYS A 192 19.80 -15.46 9.19
N PRO A 193 21.00 -15.69 8.62
CA PRO A 193 21.16 -16.76 7.65
C PRO A 193 21.11 -18.12 8.38
N ALA A 194 20.44 -19.09 7.77
CA ALA A 194 20.35 -20.45 8.33
C ALA A 194 21.74 -21.02 8.61
N GLY A 195 21.99 -21.39 9.87
CA GLY A 195 23.23 -22.02 10.31
C GLY A 195 24.48 -21.12 10.38
N ALA A 196 24.33 -19.78 10.31
CA ALA A 196 25.44 -18.84 10.41
C ALA A 196 25.23 -17.80 11.52
N THR A 197 26.27 -17.02 11.80
CA THR A 197 26.22 -15.97 12.81
C THR A 197 25.33 -14.80 12.35
N THR A 198 24.43 -14.36 13.20
CA THR A 198 23.60 -13.18 12.99
C THR A 198 24.47 -11.94 12.82
N LYS A 199 24.17 -11.13 11.79
CA LYS A 199 24.84 -9.87 11.52
C LYS A 199 23.82 -8.73 11.54
N THR A 200 24.12 -7.66 12.27
CA THR A 200 23.32 -6.45 12.31
C THR A 200 24.01 -5.37 11.46
N ASP A 201 23.25 -4.75 10.56
CA ASP A 201 23.67 -3.62 9.76
C ASP A 201 22.74 -2.44 10.06
N ASP A 202 23.32 -1.35 10.58
CA ASP A 202 22.59 -0.11 10.85
C ASP A 202 22.82 0.87 9.70
N MET A 203 21.76 1.52 9.25
CA MET A 203 21.80 2.42 8.11
C MET A 203 20.95 3.66 8.34
N ASP A 204 21.46 4.79 7.92
CA ASP A 204 20.71 6.03 7.80
C ASP A 204 20.48 6.36 6.30
N ARG A 205 19.37 7.01 6.03
CA ARG A 205 19.05 7.52 4.71
C ARG A 205 18.37 8.88 4.82
N VAL A 206 18.92 9.87 4.13
CA VAL A 206 18.31 11.20 3.98
C VAL A 206 17.99 11.40 2.50
N THR A 207 16.74 11.71 2.21
CA THR A 207 16.20 11.82 0.85
C THR A 207 15.52 13.17 0.70
N PRO A 208 16.23 14.21 0.22
CA PRO A 208 15.60 15.45 -0.20
C PRO A 208 14.78 15.19 -1.46
N GLN A 209 13.62 15.86 -1.55
CA GLN A 209 12.73 15.71 -2.68
C GLN A 209 12.12 17.05 -3.07
N ALA A 210 11.89 17.25 -4.37
CA ALA A 210 11.24 18.44 -4.90
C ALA A 210 10.50 18.13 -6.19
N SER A 211 9.41 18.86 -6.43
CA SER A 211 8.77 18.89 -7.75
C SER A 211 8.19 20.27 -8.04
N ILE A 212 8.10 20.59 -9.32
CA ILE A 212 7.34 21.70 -9.85
C ILE A 212 6.45 21.19 -10.97
N GLY A 213 5.16 21.46 -10.87
CA GLY A 213 4.17 21.03 -11.84
C GLY A 213 3.27 22.18 -12.29
N TRP A 214 2.78 22.06 -13.50
CA TRP A 214 1.80 22.97 -14.09
C TRP A 214 0.63 22.17 -14.61
N ARG A 215 -0.57 22.70 -14.43
CA ARG A 215 -1.78 22.23 -15.05
C ARG A 215 -2.63 23.41 -15.51
N ALA A 216 -3.25 23.27 -16.67
CA ALA A 216 -4.02 24.36 -17.29
C ALA A 216 -5.39 23.80 -17.73
N PRO A 217 -6.39 23.74 -16.82
CA PRO A 217 -7.72 23.27 -17.17
C PRO A 217 -8.40 24.28 -18.13
N VAL A 218 -8.80 23.79 -19.31
CA VAL A 218 -9.53 24.56 -20.33
C VAL A 218 -10.90 23.95 -20.49
N SER A 219 -11.95 24.76 -20.26
CA SER A 219 -13.34 24.36 -20.44
C SER A 219 -13.88 24.87 -21.78
N LEU A 220 -14.42 23.93 -22.55
CA LEU A 220 -15.16 24.19 -23.78
C LEU A 220 -16.64 23.84 -23.55
N ALA A 221 -17.49 24.83 -23.42
CA ALA A 221 -18.91 24.64 -23.18
C ALA A 221 -19.72 24.90 -24.45
N GLY A 222 -20.58 23.95 -24.82
CA GLY A 222 -21.61 24.06 -25.85
C GLY A 222 -23.02 23.92 -25.27
N SER A 223 -24.04 23.97 -26.10
CA SER A 223 -25.45 23.89 -25.65
C SER A 223 -25.86 22.54 -25.08
N SER A 224 -25.22 21.46 -25.52
CA SER A 224 -25.53 20.07 -25.09
C SER A 224 -24.32 19.29 -24.63
N ARG A 225 -23.13 19.88 -24.66
CA ARG A 225 -21.86 19.21 -24.34
C ARG A 225 -20.95 20.19 -23.61
N SER A 226 -20.25 19.68 -22.60
CA SER A 226 -19.13 20.38 -21.98
C SER A 226 -17.90 19.45 -21.99
N ILE A 227 -16.74 20.01 -22.32
CA ILE A 227 -15.47 19.28 -22.31
C ILE A 227 -14.48 20.09 -21.48
N VAL A 228 -13.83 19.46 -20.53
CA VAL A 228 -12.70 20.01 -19.80
C VAL A 228 -11.47 19.24 -20.21
N LEU A 229 -10.48 19.92 -20.75
CA LEU A 229 -9.15 19.41 -21.06
C LEU A 229 -8.16 19.95 -20.04
N GLU A 230 -7.37 19.11 -19.42
CA GLU A 230 -6.34 19.53 -18.47
C GLU A 230 -4.99 18.92 -18.85
N PRO A 231 -4.16 19.64 -19.64
CA PRO A 231 -2.76 19.27 -19.82
C PRO A 231 -1.99 19.49 -18.51
N ARG A 232 -1.07 18.56 -18.24
CA ARG A 232 -0.18 18.55 -17.06
C ARG A 232 1.24 18.32 -17.46
N LEU A 233 2.18 19.03 -16.83
CA LEU A 233 3.60 18.83 -16.91
C LEU A 233 4.20 18.94 -15.51
N GLN A 234 5.10 18.02 -15.16
CA GLN A 234 5.79 18.05 -13.86
C GLN A 234 7.25 17.70 -14.06
N PHE A 235 8.14 18.39 -13.35
CA PHE A 235 9.51 17.96 -13.11
C PHE A 235 9.63 17.54 -11.66
N ALA A 236 10.17 16.36 -11.42
CA ALA A 236 10.34 15.77 -10.10
C ALA A 236 11.78 15.34 -9.88
N TYR A 237 12.27 15.55 -8.66
CA TYR A 237 13.61 15.19 -8.21
C TYR A 237 13.52 14.49 -6.85
N ILE A 238 14.22 13.36 -6.73
CA ILE A 238 14.44 12.63 -5.48
C ILE A 238 15.97 12.49 -5.34
N GLY A 239 16.53 13.06 -4.28
CA GLY A 239 17.95 13.01 -3.99
C GLY A 239 18.34 11.88 -3.04
N GLY A 240 19.62 11.88 -2.63
CA GLY A 240 20.15 10.90 -1.69
C GLY A 240 20.83 9.71 -2.37
N LYS A 241 21.25 8.73 -1.56
CA LYS A 241 21.90 7.51 -2.04
C LYS A 241 20.85 6.41 -2.25
N ASP A 242 20.96 5.70 -3.36
CA ASP A 242 20.19 4.48 -3.59
C ASP A 242 20.70 3.38 -2.66
N ARG A 243 19.89 2.98 -1.68
CA ARG A 243 20.16 1.89 -0.74
C ARG A 243 19.17 0.73 -0.88
N SER A 244 18.47 0.66 -1.98
CA SER A 244 17.44 -0.38 -2.20
C SER A 244 17.99 -1.81 -2.20
N ALA A 245 19.31 -1.98 -2.47
CA ALA A 245 19.96 -3.29 -2.35
C ALA A 245 20.30 -3.70 -0.91
N ASP A 246 20.39 -2.73 0.01
CA ASP A 246 20.81 -2.96 1.40
C ASP A 246 19.60 -3.09 2.33
N ILE A 247 18.48 -2.46 1.96
CA ILE A 247 17.25 -2.36 2.76
C ILE A 247 16.26 -3.45 2.30
N PRO A 248 15.84 -4.37 3.18
CA PRO A 248 14.75 -5.30 2.87
C PRO A 248 13.46 -4.55 2.60
N ASN A 249 12.82 -4.80 1.46
CA ASN A 249 11.55 -4.18 1.13
C ASN A 249 10.41 -4.86 1.90
N ARG A 250 9.77 -4.14 2.81
CA ARG A 250 8.67 -4.63 3.66
C ARG A 250 7.36 -3.87 3.46
N ASP A 251 7.42 -2.61 2.98
CA ASP A 251 6.24 -1.76 2.86
C ASP A 251 6.05 -1.15 1.46
N SER A 252 7.01 -1.29 0.57
CA SER A 252 6.94 -0.67 -0.75
C SER A 252 6.58 -1.72 -1.80
N ALA A 253 5.38 -1.58 -2.38
CA ALA A 253 4.97 -2.43 -3.49
C ALA A 253 5.62 -1.95 -4.79
N ASP A 254 6.03 -2.89 -5.63
CA ASP A 254 6.35 -2.60 -7.03
C ASP A 254 5.06 -2.22 -7.76
N TYR A 255 5.09 -1.15 -8.57
CA TYR A 255 3.89 -0.62 -9.20
C TYR A 255 4.11 -0.38 -10.70
N ARG A 256 3.03 -0.47 -11.44
CA ARG A 256 3.00 0.06 -12.81
C ARG A 256 2.65 1.53 -12.77
N ILE A 257 3.23 2.32 -13.67
CA ILE A 257 2.80 3.70 -13.85
C ILE A 257 1.37 3.70 -14.38
N ASP A 258 0.51 4.45 -13.72
CA ASP A 258 -0.88 4.66 -14.10
C ASP A 258 -1.26 6.15 -13.92
N GLU A 259 -2.51 6.49 -14.24
CA GLU A 259 -3.01 7.85 -14.09
C GLU A 259 -2.91 8.37 -12.64
N ALA A 260 -3.13 7.50 -11.65
CA ALA A 260 -3.15 7.87 -10.24
C ALA A 260 -1.75 8.18 -9.69
N ASN A 261 -0.71 7.52 -10.21
CA ASN A 261 0.64 7.65 -9.66
C ASN A 261 1.63 8.40 -10.55
N LEU A 262 1.30 8.69 -11.81
CA LEU A 262 2.21 9.34 -12.76
C LEU A 262 2.81 10.64 -12.21
N PHE A 263 1.99 11.48 -11.56
CA PHE A 263 2.40 12.78 -11.02
C PHE A 263 2.71 12.77 -9.51
N LEU A 264 2.78 11.60 -8.86
CA LEU A 264 3.23 11.53 -7.48
C LEU A 264 4.75 11.78 -7.40
N LEU A 265 5.18 12.54 -6.40
CA LEU A 265 6.61 12.83 -6.16
C LEU A 265 7.34 11.54 -5.82
N ASN A 266 6.88 10.78 -4.83
CA ASN A 266 7.27 9.39 -4.62
C ASN A 266 6.17 8.48 -5.17
N ARG A 267 6.51 7.65 -6.16
CA ARG A 267 5.57 6.71 -6.78
C ARG A 267 5.47 5.38 -6.05
N TYR A 268 6.46 5.05 -5.21
CA TYR A 268 6.42 3.86 -4.38
C TYR A 268 5.62 4.13 -3.13
N GLN A 269 4.71 3.23 -2.80
CA GLN A 269 4.07 3.26 -1.50
C GLN A 269 5.10 2.87 -0.43
N GLY A 270 4.98 3.45 0.76
CA GLY A 270 5.92 3.17 1.84
C GLY A 270 7.23 3.95 1.76
N TYR A 271 8.21 3.52 2.54
CA TYR A 271 9.48 4.22 2.71
C TYR A 271 10.71 3.37 2.40
N ASP A 272 10.57 2.06 2.19
CA ASP A 272 11.74 1.20 1.99
C ASP A 272 12.35 1.43 0.61
N TYR A 273 11.51 1.60 -0.39
CA TYR A 273 11.92 1.77 -1.78
C TYR A 273 11.81 3.23 -2.20
N LEU A 274 12.94 3.94 -2.21
CA LEU A 274 13.05 5.31 -2.69
C LEU A 274 14.14 5.34 -3.76
N ARG A 275 13.82 5.77 -4.98
CA ARG A 275 14.77 5.83 -6.08
C ARG A 275 15.22 7.25 -6.34
N PRO A 276 16.49 7.57 -6.07
CA PRO A 276 17.08 8.85 -6.44
C PRO A 276 17.12 9.01 -7.95
N GLY A 277 16.83 10.24 -8.40
CA GLY A 277 16.84 10.61 -9.81
C GLY A 277 15.94 11.79 -10.09
N SER A 278 15.92 12.22 -11.33
CA SER A 278 15.03 13.27 -11.83
C SER A 278 14.25 12.80 -13.06
N ARG A 279 13.04 13.32 -13.21
CA ARG A 279 12.14 12.96 -14.30
C ARG A 279 11.25 14.13 -14.71
N ALA A 280 10.74 14.06 -15.92
CA ALA A 280 9.66 14.89 -16.42
C ALA A 280 8.44 14.02 -16.68
N ASP A 281 7.29 14.39 -16.10
CA ASP A 281 6.03 13.69 -16.23
C ASP A 281 5.08 14.57 -17.05
N MET A 282 4.43 14.02 -18.05
CA MET A 282 3.50 14.75 -18.91
C MET A 282 2.22 13.96 -19.14
N GLY A 283 1.11 14.66 -19.29
CA GLY A 283 -0.16 14.01 -19.57
C GLY A 283 -1.26 15.01 -19.87
N VAL A 284 -2.35 14.48 -20.38
CA VAL A 284 -3.59 15.23 -20.64
C VAL A 284 -4.75 14.41 -20.12
N SER A 285 -5.57 14.99 -19.27
CA SER A 285 -6.88 14.44 -18.91
C SER A 285 -7.98 15.20 -19.64
N ALA A 286 -9.04 14.47 -20.00
CA ALA A 286 -10.25 14.98 -20.62
C ALA A 286 -11.46 14.49 -19.84
N VAL A 287 -12.38 15.39 -19.54
CA VAL A 287 -13.70 15.05 -19.00
C VAL A 287 -14.74 15.67 -19.93
N ALA A 288 -15.57 14.84 -20.52
CA ALA A 288 -16.68 15.27 -21.37
C ALA A 288 -18.00 14.87 -20.73
N ASN A 289 -18.92 15.82 -20.62
CA ASN A 289 -20.30 15.55 -20.25
C ASN A 289 -21.16 15.71 -21.51
N ASP A 290 -21.89 14.68 -21.88
CA ASP A 290 -22.77 14.65 -23.06
C ASP A 290 -24.16 14.14 -22.64
N ALA A 291 -25.19 14.91 -22.99
CA ALA A 291 -26.57 14.59 -22.61
C ALA A 291 -27.11 13.24 -23.16
N LEU A 292 -26.43 12.62 -24.14
CA LEU A 292 -26.83 11.35 -24.72
C LEU A 292 -26.02 10.16 -24.24
N VAL A 293 -24.74 10.38 -23.91
CA VAL A 293 -23.79 9.32 -23.56
C VAL A 293 -23.47 9.29 -22.07
N GLY A 294 -23.70 10.40 -21.36
CA GLY A 294 -23.26 10.59 -19.98
C GLY A 294 -21.83 11.11 -19.87
N ASP A 295 -21.18 10.82 -18.75
CA ASP A 295 -19.81 11.29 -18.49
C ASP A 295 -18.79 10.36 -19.14
N VAL A 296 -17.90 10.97 -19.93
CA VAL A 296 -16.75 10.28 -20.52
C VAL A 296 -15.47 10.90 -19.95
N THR A 297 -14.62 10.08 -19.38
CA THR A 297 -13.31 10.48 -18.86
C THR A 297 -12.21 9.81 -19.66
N GLY A 298 -11.13 10.53 -19.95
CA GLY A 298 -9.98 9.97 -20.65
C GLY A 298 -8.69 10.58 -20.11
N PHE A 299 -7.63 9.79 -20.11
CA PHE A 299 -6.29 10.22 -19.75
C PHE A 299 -5.27 9.59 -20.69
N VAL A 300 -4.24 10.34 -21.02
CA VAL A 300 -3.03 9.84 -21.67
C VAL A 300 -1.81 10.55 -21.08
N GLY A 301 -0.75 9.81 -20.78
CA GLY A 301 0.45 10.38 -20.21
C GLY A 301 1.66 9.47 -20.32
N ALA A 302 2.83 10.04 -20.02
CA ALA A 302 4.12 9.34 -20.00
C ALA A 302 5.09 10.06 -19.05
N SER A 303 6.14 9.34 -18.65
CA SER A 303 7.24 9.84 -17.83
C SER A 303 8.55 9.71 -18.58
N TYR A 304 9.39 10.73 -18.55
CA TYR A 304 10.73 10.72 -19.12
C TYR A 304 11.76 10.84 -18.01
N ARG A 305 12.65 9.86 -17.91
CA ARG A 305 13.75 9.84 -16.95
C ARG A 305 14.89 10.75 -17.44
N LEU A 306 15.23 11.74 -16.62
CA LEU A 306 16.33 12.66 -16.87
C LEU A 306 17.63 12.18 -16.23
N SER A 307 17.53 11.54 -15.05
CA SER A 307 18.67 10.94 -14.34
C SER A 307 18.23 9.83 -13.41
N GLY A 308 19.19 9.04 -12.90
CA GLY A 308 18.94 7.92 -12.00
C GLY A 308 18.82 6.58 -12.74
N LYS A 309 18.64 5.49 -11.97
CA LYS A 309 18.47 4.15 -12.53
C LYS A 309 17.05 3.91 -13.02
N PRO A 310 16.83 3.03 -14.01
CA PRO A 310 15.49 2.63 -14.43
C PRO A 310 14.71 2.01 -13.26
N SER A 311 13.39 2.18 -13.24
CA SER A 311 12.52 1.46 -12.32
C SER A 311 12.44 0.00 -12.77
N SER A 312 12.82 -0.95 -11.93
CA SER A 312 12.61 -2.37 -12.22
C SER A 312 11.13 -2.62 -12.43
N GLY A 313 10.77 -3.25 -13.54
CA GLY A 313 9.38 -3.61 -13.88
C GLY A 313 8.63 -2.65 -14.78
N LEU A 314 9.18 -1.47 -15.14
CA LEU A 314 8.45 -0.44 -15.89
C LEU A 314 8.85 -0.27 -17.36
N THR A 315 9.97 -0.83 -17.78
CA THR A 315 10.42 -0.76 -19.17
C THR A 315 10.82 -2.14 -19.65
N VAL A 316 10.33 -2.51 -20.80
CA VAL A 316 10.74 -3.74 -21.50
C VAL A 316 12.22 -3.69 -21.90
N ASN A 317 12.80 -2.48 -21.98
CA ASN A 317 14.23 -2.24 -22.22
C ASN A 317 14.79 -1.29 -21.17
N ASP A 318 15.74 -1.73 -20.38
CA ASP A 318 16.45 -0.94 -19.35
C ASP A 318 17.18 0.32 -19.92
N ASP A 319 17.34 0.42 -21.22
CA ASP A 319 18.02 1.53 -21.90
C ASP A 319 17.11 2.71 -22.25
N ASP A 320 15.78 2.53 -22.26
CA ASP A 320 14.86 3.60 -22.62
C ASP A 320 14.59 4.55 -21.45
N ASN A 321 14.76 5.84 -21.69
CA ASN A 321 14.43 6.88 -20.72
C ASN A 321 12.93 7.22 -20.70
N LEU A 322 12.18 6.87 -21.73
CA LEU A 322 10.74 7.08 -21.83
C LEU A 322 10.00 5.87 -21.24
N SER A 323 9.03 6.11 -20.35
CA SER A 323 8.15 5.07 -19.87
C SER A 323 7.18 4.60 -20.95
N ASP A 324 6.51 3.47 -20.70
CA ASP A 324 5.32 3.11 -21.47
C ASP A 324 4.26 4.24 -21.40
N ILE A 325 3.46 4.34 -22.44
CA ILE A 325 2.34 5.26 -22.48
C ILE A 325 1.25 4.73 -21.56
N VAL A 326 0.82 5.58 -20.64
CA VAL A 326 -0.33 5.31 -19.78
C VAL A 326 -1.56 5.90 -20.43
N ALA A 327 -2.63 5.12 -20.54
CA ALA A 327 -3.91 5.60 -21.03
C ALA A 327 -5.06 4.97 -20.24
N SER A 328 -6.08 5.76 -19.95
CA SER A 328 -7.34 5.29 -19.36
C SER A 328 -8.54 5.89 -20.10
N LEU A 329 -9.65 5.15 -20.14
CA LEU A 329 -10.93 5.60 -20.66
C LEU A 329 -12.03 5.09 -19.74
N GLY A 330 -12.85 5.99 -19.24
CA GLY A 330 -14.02 5.69 -18.42
C GLY A 330 -15.29 6.22 -19.12
N ILE A 331 -16.37 5.45 -19.05
CA ILE A 331 -17.69 5.88 -19.53
C ILE A 331 -18.68 5.58 -18.41
N ASN A 332 -19.38 6.60 -17.97
CA ASN A 332 -20.42 6.51 -16.94
C ASN A 332 -21.76 6.95 -17.58
N PRO A 333 -22.52 6.02 -18.17
CA PRO A 333 -23.78 6.37 -18.83
C PRO A 333 -24.79 6.82 -17.78
N GLU A 334 -25.50 7.93 -18.05
CA GLU A 334 -26.69 8.27 -17.29
C GLU A 334 -27.74 7.19 -17.55
N MET A 335 -28.06 6.41 -16.52
CA MET A 335 -29.21 5.50 -16.62
C MET A 335 -30.49 6.32 -16.49
N PRO A 336 -31.47 6.14 -17.40
CA PRO A 336 -32.73 6.85 -17.40
C PRO A 336 -33.60 6.52 -16.18
#